data_3c0c2da224b99ef5162d3c9114d66df8
#
_entry.id   3c0c2da224b99ef5162d3c9114d66df8
#
_cell.length_a   1.000
_cell.length_b   1.000
_cell.length_c   1.000
_cell.angle_alpha   90.00
_cell.angle_beta   90.00
_cell.angle_gamma   90.00
#
_symmetry.space_group_name_H-M   'P 1'
#
loop_
_entity.id
_entity.type
_entity.pdbx_description
1 polymer ?
#
loop_
_entity_poly.entity_id
_entity_poly.type
_entity_poly.pdbx_seq_one_letter_code
_entity_poly.pdbx_strand_id
1 'polypeptide(L)'
;MAIEINAQGKGVSVITLAGHDAGNFLYTQDLLDLAQVLTRCASDRDLRALVITGRNNTFRGGRIGAKGLTRASDVAEDLNAILKVNTALNALSVPVIVAVEGQAFGFGFGMTAQVDYAVAADNAVFSLPEMSHGLPPLIVFTYLFRFVPYKRAFELAVTSRPISAKEASDAGILTEIVPAGTTLKRALEVASQMAAFDPKAMGLLRKFGREAAQVHSKSMSEHAVALMSVMLAERNAAH
;
A
#
# COMPACT_ATOMS: atom_id res chain seq x y z
N MET A 1 9.89 -13.58 10.57
CA MET A 1 8.65 -12.78 10.47
C MET A 1 8.68 -12.03 9.15
N ALA A 2 7.56 -12.00 8.44
CA ALA A 2 7.48 -11.27 7.16
C ALA A 2 7.36 -9.74 7.35
N ILE A 3 7.09 -9.28 8.57
CA ILE A 3 6.98 -7.87 8.93
C ILE A 3 7.96 -7.58 10.06
N GLU A 4 8.91 -6.70 9.79
CA GLU A 4 9.92 -6.25 10.76
C GLU A 4 9.74 -4.76 11.02
N ILE A 5 9.87 -4.32 12.28
CA ILE A 5 9.84 -2.91 12.64
C ILE A 5 11.08 -2.55 13.45
N ASN A 6 11.75 -1.46 13.07
CA ASN A 6 12.98 -0.99 13.69
C ASN A 6 12.94 0.52 13.91
N ALA A 7 13.20 0.96 15.14
CA ALA A 7 13.34 2.37 15.45
C ALA A 7 14.66 2.94 14.91
N GLN A 8 14.60 4.12 14.29
CA GLN A 8 15.76 4.82 13.71
C GLN A 8 16.18 6.04 14.59
N GLY A 9 15.52 6.24 15.72
CA GLY A 9 15.71 7.40 16.57
C GLY A 9 14.86 8.61 16.16
N LYS A 10 14.80 9.61 17.02
CA LYS A 10 14.04 10.86 16.81
C LYS A 10 12.56 10.67 16.42
N GLY A 11 11.94 9.60 16.90
CA GLY A 11 10.55 9.28 16.60
C GLY A 11 10.31 8.72 15.19
N VAL A 12 11.35 8.32 14.47
CA VAL A 12 11.23 7.65 13.17
C VAL A 12 11.34 6.15 13.34
N SER A 13 10.44 5.39 12.72
CA SER A 13 10.50 3.92 12.64
C SER A 13 10.42 3.46 11.19
N VAL A 14 11.04 2.31 10.91
CA VAL A 14 11.00 1.65 9.59
C VAL A 14 10.29 0.31 9.72
N ILE A 15 9.26 0.08 8.91
CA ILE A 15 8.68 -1.23 8.66
C ILE A 15 9.32 -1.80 7.40
N THR A 16 9.90 -2.98 7.50
CA THR A 16 10.43 -3.74 6.36
C THR A 16 9.48 -4.88 6.03
N LEU A 17 8.96 -4.88 4.80
CA LEU A 17 8.18 -5.97 4.25
C LEU A 17 9.15 -7.07 3.78
N ALA A 18 9.18 -8.18 4.48
CA ALA A 18 10.12 -9.28 4.28
C ALA A 18 9.35 -10.55 3.88
N GLY A 19 8.72 -10.51 2.71
CA GLY A 19 7.91 -11.62 2.20
C GLY A 19 8.69 -12.93 2.02
N HIS A 20 7.97 -13.98 1.68
CA HIS A 20 8.43 -15.37 1.80
C HIS A 20 9.33 -15.87 0.66
N ASP A 21 9.48 -15.12 -0.41
CA ASP A 21 10.26 -15.52 -1.60
C ASP A 21 11.05 -14.36 -2.21
N ALA A 22 11.78 -14.65 -3.29
CA ALA A 22 12.53 -13.63 -4.04
C ALA A 22 11.62 -12.53 -4.63
N GLY A 23 10.31 -12.76 -4.71
CA GLY A 23 9.31 -11.80 -5.16
C GLY A 23 8.77 -10.91 -4.06
N ASN A 24 9.15 -11.12 -2.80
CA ASN A 24 8.66 -10.41 -1.64
C ASN A 24 7.12 -10.40 -1.52
N PHE A 25 6.47 -11.53 -1.87
CA PHE A 25 5.02 -11.68 -1.77
C PHE A 25 4.59 -11.80 -0.32
N LEU A 26 3.43 -11.22 0.00
CA LEU A 26 2.79 -11.28 1.31
C LEU A 26 1.55 -12.18 1.23
N TYR A 27 1.42 -13.09 2.19
CA TYR A 27 0.22 -13.89 2.39
C TYR A 27 -0.78 -13.15 3.27
N THR A 28 -1.98 -13.67 3.36
CA THR A 28 -3.05 -13.10 4.19
C THR A 28 -2.62 -12.88 5.64
N GLN A 29 -1.91 -13.84 6.25
CA GLN A 29 -1.41 -13.69 7.62
C GLN A 29 -0.41 -12.55 7.75
N ASP A 30 0.47 -12.34 6.77
CA ASP A 30 1.43 -11.23 6.80
C ASP A 30 0.73 -9.87 6.75
N LEU A 31 -0.39 -9.76 6.01
CA LEU A 31 -1.21 -8.55 6.01
C LEU A 31 -1.89 -8.32 7.36
N LEU A 32 -2.37 -9.38 8.02
CA LEU A 32 -2.92 -9.28 9.37
C LEU A 32 -1.85 -8.84 10.37
N ASP A 33 -0.65 -9.39 10.28
CA ASP A 33 0.49 -9.00 11.11
C ASP A 33 0.89 -7.54 10.86
N LEU A 34 0.93 -7.12 9.58
CA LEU A 34 1.18 -5.71 9.21
C LEU A 34 0.12 -4.78 9.80
N ALA A 35 -1.16 -5.15 9.71
CA ALA A 35 -2.24 -4.36 10.29
C ALA A 35 -2.09 -4.22 11.82
N GLN A 36 -1.67 -5.29 12.52
CA GLN A 36 -1.39 -5.24 13.96
C GLN A 36 -0.20 -4.33 14.28
N VAL A 37 0.89 -4.41 13.50
CA VAL A 37 2.05 -3.53 13.66
C VAL A 37 1.64 -2.07 13.49
N LEU A 38 0.90 -1.74 12.44
CA LEU A 38 0.40 -0.39 12.18
C LEU A 38 -0.54 0.11 13.29
N THR A 39 -1.38 -0.77 13.82
CA THR A 39 -2.27 -0.43 14.95
C THR A 39 -1.46 -0.09 16.21
N ARG A 40 -0.39 -0.84 16.50
CA ARG A 40 0.53 -0.50 17.59
C ARG A 40 1.24 0.84 17.34
N CYS A 41 1.69 1.11 16.12
CA CYS A 41 2.25 2.39 15.73
C CYS A 41 1.27 3.56 15.95
N ALA A 42 -0.03 3.36 15.70
CA ALA A 42 -1.04 4.38 15.93
C ALA A 42 -1.23 4.74 17.42
N SER A 43 -0.85 3.84 18.34
CA SER A 43 -0.92 4.03 19.79
C SER A 43 0.41 4.53 20.39
N ASP A 44 1.49 4.55 19.60
CA ASP A 44 2.82 4.98 20.04
C ASP A 44 2.90 6.51 20.05
N ARG A 45 3.02 7.10 21.24
CA ARG A 45 3.10 8.55 21.45
C ARG A 45 4.44 9.15 21.06
N ASP A 46 5.48 8.33 20.98
CA ASP A 46 6.83 8.78 20.64
C ASP A 46 7.09 8.72 19.13
N LEU A 47 6.26 7.98 18.40
CA LEU A 47 6.34 7.94 16.94
C LEU A 47 6.00 9.30 16.33
N ARG A 48 6.81 9.73 15.36
CA ARG A 48 6.66 11.02 14.63
C ARG A 48 6.54 10.83 13.12
N ALA A 49 7.16 9.79 12.58
CA ALA A 49 7.07 9.43 11.17
C ALA A 49 7.32 7.92 10.98
N LEU A 50 6.68 7.34 9.99
CA LEU A 50 6.81 5.93 9.65
C LEU A 50 7.29 5.78 8.21
N VAL A 51 8.35 4.99 8.01
CA VAL A 51 8.82 4.58 6.69
C VAL A 51 8.45 3.12 6.46
N ILE A 52 7.97 2.78 5.26
CA ILE A 52 7.71 1.40 4.85
C ILE A 52 8.59 1.10 3.62
N THR A 53 9.32 -0.01 3.67
CA THR A 53 10.19 -0.45 2.58
C THR A 53 10.10 -1.97 2.40
N GLY A 54 10.67 -2.48 1.30
CA GLY A 54 10.83 -3.91 1.07
C GLY A 54 12.21 -4.42 1.50
N ARG A 55 12.35 -5.74 1.59
CA ARG A 55 13.63 -6.39 1.88
C ARG A 55 14.53 -6.46 0.62
N ASN A 56 15.84 -6.40 0.80
CA ASN A 56 16.84 -6.61 -0.25
C ASN A 56 16.63 -5.71 -1.49
N ASN A 57 16.33 -4.45 -1.26
CA ASN A 57 16.07 -3.47 -2.33
C ASN A 57 14.94 -3.92 -3.29
N THR A 58 13.94 -4.63 -2.78
CA THR A 58 12.78 -5.08 -3.55
C THR A 58 11.49 -4.75 -2.78
N PHE A 59 10.68 -3.85 -3.32
CA PHE A 59 9.40 -3.47 -2.69
C PHE A 59 8.24 -4.34 -3.18
N ARG A 60 8.39 -5.43 -3.74
CA ARG A 60 7.42 -6.21 -4.49
C ARG A 60 6.21 -6.72 -3.66
N GLY A 61 5.50 -5.84 -3.00
CA GLY A 61 4.37 -6.15 -2.13
C GLY A 61 3.11 -6.66 -2.86
N GLY A 62 3.25 -7.62 -3.78
CA GLY A 62 2.13 -8.38 -4.30
C GLY A 62 1.56 -9.28 -3.20
N ARG A 63 0.24 -9.53 -3.23
CA ARG A 63 -0.44 -10.44 -2.31
C ARG A 63 -0.68 -11.80 -2.95
N ILE A 64 -0.50 -12.85 -2.18
CA ILE A 64 -0.98 -14.20 -2.51
C ILE A 64 -2.15 -14.51 -1.58
N GLY A 65 -3.37 -14.62 -2.14
CA GLY A 65 -4.56 -15.02 -1.42
C GLY A 65 -4.55 -16.50 -1.05
N ALA A 66 -5.40 -16.88 -0.10
CA ALA A 66 -5.59 -18.27 0.29
C ALA A 66 -6.14 -19.09 -0.91
N LYS A 67 -5.60 -20.29 -1.07
CA LYS A 67 -6.01 -21.21 -2.16
C LYS A 67 -7.24 -22.03 -1.74
N GLY A 68 -8.04 -22.43 -2.74
CA GLY A 68 -9.14 -23.38 -2.55
C GLY A 68 -10.39 -22.80 -1.86
N LEU A 69 -10.48 -21.48 -1.71
CA LEU A 69 -11.68 -20.82 -1.21
C LEU A 69 -12.75 -20.79 -2.28
N THR A 70 -13.86 -21.47 -2.05
CA THR A 70 -15.00 -21.59 -2.99
C THR A 70 -16.24 -20.83 -2.54
N ARG A 71 -16.34 -20.50 -1.23
CA ARG A 71 -17.45 -19.68 -0.71
C ARG A 71 -17.07 -18.20 -0.72
N ALA A 72 -17.97 -17.35 -1.21
CA ALA A 72 -17.77 -15.91 -1.26
C ALA A 72 -17.47 -15.30 0.13
N SER A 73 -18.07 -15.84 1.20
CA SER A 73 -17.79 -15.41 2.58
C SER A 73 -16.31 -15.60 2.97
N ASP A 74 -15.73 -16.74 2.61
CA ASP A 74 -14.35 -17.08 2.97
C ASP A 74 -13.36 -16.23 2.16
N VAL A 75 -13.69 -16.00 0.88
CA VAL A 75 -12.93 -15.08 0.01
C VAL A 75 -13.01 -13.64 0.54
N ALA A 76 -14.20 -13.22 1.01
CA ALA A 76 -14.38 -11.89 1.61
C ALA A 76 -13.52 -11.73 2.87
N GLU A 77 -13.47 -12.74 3.73
CA GLU A 77 -12.64 -12.73 4.94
C GLU A 77 -11.14 -12.61 4.58
N ASP A 78 -10.69 -13.36 3.59
CA ASP A 78 -9.32 -13.31 3.07
C ASP A 78 -8.97 -11.92 2.49
N LEU A 79 -9.86 -11.32 1.69
CA LEU A 79 -9.68 -9.97 1.14
C LEU A 79 -9.76 -8.87 2.21
N ASN A 80 -10.51 -9.08 3.28
CA ASN A 80 -10.60 -8.13 4.39
C ASN A 80 -9.26 -7.89 5.10
N ALA A 81 -8.27 -8.76 4.95
CA ALA A 81 -6.91 -8.49 5.42
C ALA A 81 -6.32 -7.22 4.78
N ILE A 82 -6.60 -6.96 3.50
CA ILE A 82 -6.19 -5.71 2.82
C ILE A 82 -6.89 -4.51 3.46
N LEU A 83 -8.19 -4.61 3.71
CA LEU A 83 -8.95 -3.52 4.33
C LEU A 83 -8.48 -3.22 5.74
N LYS A 84 -8.06 -4.24 6.52
CA LYS A 84 -7.48 -4.05 7.85
C LYS A 84 -6.18 -3.25 7.78
N VAL A 85 -5.30 -3.54 6.81
CA VAL A 85 -4.09 -2.74 6.57
C VAL A 85 -4.46 -1.30 6.20
N ASN A 86 -5.38 -1.11 5.25
CA ASN A 86 -5.81 0.21 4.82
C ASN A 86 -6.41 1.02 5.98
N THR A 87 -7.22 0.39 6.81
CA THR A 87 -7.81 1.03 8.01
C THR A 87 -6.72 1.43 9.00
N ALA A 88 -5.76 0.54 9.28
CA ALA A 88 -4.66 0.83 10.21
C ALA A 88 -3.74 1.95 9.68
N LEU A 89 -3.42 1.97 8.38
CA LEU A 89 -2.68 3.07 7.74
C LEU A 89 -3.42 4.40 7.87
N ASN A 90 -4.74 4.40 7.67
CA ASN A 90 -5.55 5.61 7.78
C ASN A 90 -5.67 6.13 9.21
N ALA A 91 -5.61 5.24 10.21
CA ALA A 91 -5.71 5.59 11.63
C ALA A 91 -4.44 6.24 12.21
N LEU A 92 -3.29 6.12 11.53
CA LEU A 92 -2.06 6.77 11.97
C LEU A 92 -2.22 8.29 11.99
N SER A 93 -1.72 8.95 13.03
CA SER A 93 -1.65 10.41 13.14
C SER A 93 -0.32 10.98 12.62
N VAL A 94 0.64 10.11 12.32
CA VAL A 94 1.97 10.48 11.82
C VAL A 94 2.07 10.26 10.31
N PRO A 95 2.93 11.00 9.59
CA PRO A 95 3.13 10.80 8.16
C PRO A 95 3.72 9.42 7.89
N VAL A 96 3.25 8.81 6.80
CA VAL A 96 3.73 7.53 6.29
C VAL A 96 4.42 7.75 4.97
N ILE A 97 5.67 7.35 4.89
CA ILE A 97 6.52 7.43 3.72
C ILE A 97 6.78 6.02 3.19
N VAL A 98 6.71 5.80 1.89
CA VAL A 98 7.14 4.54 1.27
C VAL A 98 8.42 4.73 0.48
N ALA A 99 9.34 3.76 0.61
CA ALA A 99 10.57 3.68 -0.18
C ALA A 99 10.48 2.46 -1.11
N VAL A 100 10.33 2.70 -2.41
CA VAL A 100 10.10 1.68 -3.43
C VAL A 100 11.37 1.43 -4.23
N GLU A 101 11.99 0.28 -4.03
CA GLU A 101 13.03 -0.27 -4.92
C GLU A 101 12.43 -1.36 -5.82
N GLY A 102 12.86 -1.41 -7.07
CA GLY A 102 12.47 -2.46 -8.01
C GLY A 102 10.99 -2.43 -8.38
N GLN A 103 10.20 -3.40 -7.94
CA GLN A 103 8.82 -3.58 -8.39
C GLN A 103 7.80 -3.34 -7.28
N ALA A 104 6.70 -2.64 -7.60
CA ALA A 104 5.53 -2.48 -6.75
C ALA A 104 4.26 -2.88 -7.52
N PHE A 105 3.77 -4.10 -7.31
CA PHE A 105 2.65 -4.68 -8.04
C PHE A 105 1.46 -4.95 -7.13
N GLY A 106 0.24 -4.83 -7.67
CA GLY A 106 -0.99 -5.14 -6.95
C GLY A 106 -1.09 -4.42 -5.60
N PHE A 107 -1.03 -5.18 -4.50
CA PHE A 107 -1.04 -4.61 -3.14
C PHE A 107 0.07 -3.57 -2.91
N GLY A 108 1.29 -3.81 -3.42
CA GLY A 108 2.42 -2.88 -3.31
C GLY A 108 2.17 -1.58 -4.08
N PHE A 109 1.60 -1.66 -5.28
CA PHE A 109 1.14 -0.49 -6.02
C PHE A 109 0.09 0.29 -5.22
N GLY A 110 -0.92 -0.42 -4.70
CA GLY A 110 -1.98 0.17 -3.89
C GLY A 110 -1.46 0.85 -2.64
N MET A 111 -0.51 0.25 -1.93
CA MET A 111 0.15 0.84 -0.77
C MET A 111 0.89 2.12 -1.15
N THR A 112 1.66 2.11 -2.24
CA THR A 112 2.38 3.29 -2.75
C THR A 112 1.43 4.47 -3.02
N ALA A 113 0.26 4.19 -3.61
CA ALA A 113 -0.74 5.22 -3.88
C ALA A 113 -1.45 5.75 -2.63
N GLN A 114 -1.46 5.00 -1.51
CA GLN A 114 -2.20 5.39 -0.30
C GLN A 114 -1.42 6.21 0.72
N VAL A 115 -0.09 6.13 0.71
CA VAL A 115 0.75 6.80 1.71
C VAL A 115 0.79 8.32 1.51
N ASP A 116 1.37 9.03 2.46
CA ASP A 116 1.44 10.49 2.41
C ASP A 116 2.60 10.99 1.55
N TYR A 117 3.65 10.15 1.38
CA TYR A 117 4.82 10.46 0.55
C TYR A 117 5.42 9.19 -0.04
N ALA A 118 5.65 9.16 -1.32
CA ALA A 118 6.18 8.00 -2.02
C ALA A 118 7.49 8.35 -2.74
N VAL A 119 8.59 7.72 -2.31
CA VAL A 119 9.92 7.79 -2.95
C VAL A 119 10.13 6.50 -3.73
N ALA A 120 10.50 6.59 -5.00
CA ALA A 120 10.79 5.42 -5.82
C ALA A 120 12.16 5.54 -6.52
N ALA A 121 12.77 4.40 -6.78
CA ALA A 121 13.94 4.32 -7.64
C ALA A 121 13.58 4.70 -9.09
N ASP A 122 14.51 5.30 -9.82
CA ASP A 122 14.34 5.69 -11.22
C ASP A 122 14.06 4.51 -12.16
N ASN A 123 14.53 3.32 -11.77
CA ASN A 123 14.28 2.05 -12.47
C ASN A 123 13.10 1.25 -11.89
N ALA A 124 12.34 1.81 -10.94
CA ALA A 124 11.20 1.11 -10.36
C ALA A 124 10.06 0.91 -11.37
N VAL A 125 9.36 -0.20 -11.24
CA VAL A 125 8.28 -0.61 -12.13
C VAL A 125 7.01 -0.86 -11.32
N PHE A 126 5.88 -0.38 -11.81
CA PHE A 126 4.58 -0.45 -11.15
C PHE A 126 3.56 -1.14 -12.05
N SER A 127 2.65 -1.93 -11.48
CA SER A 127 1.56 -2.56 -12.24
C SER A 127 0.39 -2.95 -11.35
N LEU A 128 -0.81 -3.00 -11.96
CA LEU A 128 -1.99 -3.66 -11.43
C LEU A 128 -2.26 -4.91 -12.30
N PRO A 129 -1.62 -6.05 -11.99
CA PRO A 129 -1.66 -7.23 -12.87
C PRO A 129 -2.97 -8.03 -12.77
N GLU A 130 -3.89 -7.65 -11.90
CA GLU A 130 -5.07 -8.43 -11.54
C GLU A 130 -5.96 -8.76 -12.76
N MET A 131 -6.17 -7.79 -13.68
CA MET A 131 -6.99 -8.01 -14.88
C MET A 131 -6.40 -9.07 -15.81
N SER A 132 -5.07 -9.22 -15.89
CA SER A 132 -4.42 -10.28 -16.67
C SER A 132 -4.72 -11.69 -16.13
N HIS A 133 -5.18 -11.76 -14.88
CA HIS A 133 -5.61 -12.99 -14.21
C HIS A 133 -7.14 -13.08 -14.08
N GLY A 134 -7.90 -12.26 -14.80
CA GLY A 134 -9.36 -12.25 -14.80
C GLY A 134 -9.98 -11.67 -13.53
N LEU A 135 -9.25 -10.84 -12.77
CA LEU A 135 -9.73 -10.20 -11.54
C LEU A 135 -9.64 -8.69 -11.67
N PRO A 136 -10.71 -7.92 -11.41
CA PRO A 136 -10.61 -6.48 -11.37
C PRO A 136 -9.94 -6.01 -10.06
N PRO A 137 -9.02 -5.01 -10.09
CA PRO A 137 -8.33 -4.50 -8.90
C PRO A 137 -9.23 -3.52 -8.11
N LEU A 138 -10.46 -3.94 -7.76
CA LEU A 138 -11.49 -3.04 -7.22
C LEU A 138 -11.09 -2.37 -5.91
N ILE A 139 -10.38 -3.08 -5.02
CA ILE A 139 -9.95 -2.51 -3.74
C ILE A 139 -8.97 -1.35 -3.97
N VAL A 140 -7.96 -1.53 -4.83
CA VAL A 140 -7.01 -0.46 -5.18
C VAL A 140 -7.74 0.67 -5.92
N PHE A 141 -8.66 0.32 -6.79
CA PHE A 141 -9.41 1.28 -7.60
C PHE A 141 -10.22 2.27 -6.74
N THR A 142 -10.71 1.86 -5.55
CA THR A 142 -11.49 2.76 -4.66
C THR A 142 -10.72 4.00 -4.20
N TYR A 143 -9.40 3.92 -4.05
CA TYR A 143 -8.58 5.05 -3.59
C TYR A 143 -7.63 5.60 -4.64
N LEU A 144 -7.45 4.89 -5.75
CA LEU A 144 -6.59 5.36 -6.85
C LEU A 144 -7.10 6.70 -7.43
N PHE A 145 -8.41 6.90 -7.47
CA PHE A 145 -9.04 8.15 -7.92
C PHE A 145 -8.71 9.40 -7.11
N ARG A 146 -8.10 9.27 -5.95
CA ARG A 146 -7.65 10.44 -5.18
C ARG A 146 -6.48 11.15 -5.85
N PHE A 147 -5.71 10.42 -6.63
CA PHE A 147 -4.45 10.86 -7.21
C PHE A 147 -4.46 10.80 -8.72
N VAL A 148 -5.19 9.87 -9.29
CA VAL A 148 -5.15 9.54 -10.72
C VAL A 148 -6.51 9.81 -11.36
N PRO A 149 -6.58 10.63 -12.43
CA PRO A 149 -7.81 10.84 -13.18
C PRO A 149 -8.40 9.53 -13.71
N TYR A 150 -9.74 9.44 -13.78
CA TYR A 150 -10.47 8.21 -14.13
C TYR A 150 -9.92 7.49 -15.36
N LYS A 151 -9.72 8.19 -16.48
CA LYS A 151 -9.25 7.57 -17.73
C LYS A 151 -7.89 6.91 -17.57
N ARG A 152 -6.99 7.55 -16.80
CA ARG A 152 -5.65 7.01 -16.54
C ARG A 152 -5.73 5.83 -15.57
N ALA A 153 -6.51 5.93 -14.50
CA ALA A 153 -6.73 4.84 -13.56
C ALA A 153 -7.35 3.62 -14.26
N PHE A 154 -8.34 3.84 -15.12
CA PHE A 154 -8.97 2.78 -15.91
C PHE A 154 -7.98 2.12 -16.87
N GLU A 155 -7.17 2.89 -17.60
CA GLU A 155 -6.13 2.37 -18.49
C GLU A 155 -5.12 1.49 -17.72
N LEU A 156 -4.62 1.97 -16.57
CA LEU A 156 -3.69 1.20 -15.73
C LEU A 156 -4.29 -0.13 -15.27
N ALA A 157 -5.56 -0.13 -14.87
CA ALA A 157 -6.24 -1.33 -14.41
C ALA A 157 -6.51 -2.31 -15.58
N VAL A 158 -7.10 -1.83 -16.69
CA VAL A 158 -7.57 -2.73 -17.76
C VAL A 158 -6.44 -3.32 -18.59
N THR A 159 -5.35 -2.56 -18.79
CA THR A 159 -4.20 -3.05 -19.58
C THR A 159 -3.27 -3.93 -18.78
N SER A 160 -3.28 -3.81 -17.46
CA SER A 160 -2.31 -4.46 -16.54
C SER A 160 -0.84 -4.25 -16.95
N ARG A 161 -0.57 -3.31 -17.86
CA ARG A 161 0.80 -3.08 -18.34
C ARG A 161 1.68 -2.53 -17.23
N PRO A 162 2.94 -2.91 -17.19
CA PRO A 162 3.91 -2.23 -16.34
C PRO A 162 4.10 -0.77 -16.77
N ILE A 163 4.24 0.12 -15.79
CA ILE A 163 4.60 1.52 -15.99
C ILE A 163 5.90 1.86 -15.27
N SER A 164 6.66 2.79 -15.81
CA SER A 164 7.88 3.29 -15.23
C SER A 164 7.62 4.19 -14.00
N ALA A 165 8.66 4.45 -13.21
CA ALA A 165 8.62 5.44 -12.13
C ALA A 165 8.20 6.83 -12.65
N LYS A 166 8.69 7.22 -13.84
CA LYS A 166 8.31 8.48 -14.49
C LYS A 166 6.81 8.55 -14.77
N GLU A 167 6.24 7.51 -15.37
CA GLU A 167 4.80 7.45 -15.66
C GLU A 167 3.95 7.43 -14.37
N ALA A 168 4.43 6.76 -13.31
CA ALA A 168 3.77 6.74 -12.00
C ALA A 168 3.82 8.12 -11.33
N SER A 169 4.93 8.84 -11.46
CA SER A 169 5.06 10.23 -10.99
C SER A 169 4.15 11.18 -11.78
N ASP A 170 4.13 11.08 -13.10
CA ASP A 170 3.26 11.91 -13.95
C ASP A 170 1.77 11.66 -13.68
N ALA A 171 1.43 10.45 -13.22
CA ALA A 171 0.08 10.09 -12.80
C ALA A 171 -0.27 10.56 -11.37
N GLY A 172 0.67 11.12 -10.60
CA GLY A 172 0.46 11.57 -9.23
C GLY A 172 0.56 10.48 -8.17
N ILE A 173 1.09 9.30 -8.51
CA ILE A 173 1.26 8.16 -7.58
C ILE A 173 2.53 8.32 -6.75
N LEU A 174 3.59 8.89 -7.34
CA LEU A 174 4.87 9.13 -6.67
C LEU A 174 5.06 10.61 -6.36
N THR A 175 5.70 10.87 -5.22
CA THR A 175 6.10 12.22 -4.82
C THR A 175 7.50 12.56 -5.33
N GLU A 176 8.41 11.57 -5.33
CA GLU A 176 9.81 11.79 -5.70
C GLU A 176 10.42 10.56 -6.36
N ILE A 177 11.31 10.78 -7.35
CA ILE A 177 12.12 9.75 -8.00
C ILE A 177 13.58 10.03 -7.67
N VAL A 178 14.30 8.98 -7.27
CA VAL A 178 15.72 9.05 -6.89
C VAL A 178 16.52 7.93 -7.57
N PRO A 179 17.85 8.02 -7.65
CA PRO A 179 18.67 6.95 -8.19
C PRO A 179 18.46 5.63 -7.44
N ALA A 180 18.47 4.51 -8.18
CA ALA A 180 18.33 3.17 -7.60
C ALA A 180 19.33 2.95 -6.44
N GLY A 181 18.91 2.23 -5.40
CA GLY A 181 19.69 1.98 -4.18
C GLY A 181 19.70 3.13 -3.17
N THR A 182 19.01 4.25 -3.43
CA THR A 182 19.00 5.42 -2.53
C THR A 182 17.64 5.71 -1.91
N THR A 183 16.59 4.97 -2.25
CA THR A 183 15.20 5.26 -1.84
C THR A 183 15.02 5.26 -0.33
N LEU A 184 15.54 4.25 0.39
CA LEU A 184 15.41 4.18 1.84
C LEU A 184 16.15 5.34 2.53
N LYS A 185 17.35 5.67 2.08
CA LYS A 185 18.10 6.82 2.61
C LYS A 185 17.27 8.11 2.45
N ARG A 186 16.74 8.33 1.24
CA ARG A 186 15.92 9.51 0.95
C ARG A 186 14.64 9.54 1.77
N ALA A 187 13.94 8.42 1.89
CA ALA A 187 12.74 8.30 2.70
C ALA A 187 13.01 8.61 4.19
N LEU A 188 14.16 8.20 4.74
CA LEU A 188 14.57 8.53 6.10
C LEU A 188 14.88 10.02 6.28
N GLU A 189 15.49 10.66 5.29
CA GLU A 189 15.72 12.12 5.30
C GLU A 189 14.39 12.87 5.34
N VAL A 190 13.43 12.50 4.48
CA VAL A 190 12.07 13.06 4.44
C VAL A 190 11.34 12.81 5.75
N ALA A 191 11.39 11.59 6.29
CA ALA A 191 10.77 11.21 7.55
C ALA A 191 11.34 12.06 8.71
N SER A 192 12.66 12.26 8.75
CA SER A 192 13.32 13.08 9.77
C SER A 192 12.90 14.56 9.70
N GLN A 193 12.74 15.09 8.48
CA GLN A 193 12.22 16.45 8.28
C GLN A 193 10.78 16.58 8.76
N MET A 194 9.91 15.61 8.41
CA MET A 194 8.51 15.60 8.83
C MET A 194 8.37 15.40 10.34
N ALA A 195 9.21 14.57 10.96
CA ALA A 195 9.23 14.31 12.39
C ALA A 195 9.60 15.54 13.23
N ALA A 196 10.26 16.54 12.65
CA ALA A 196 10.64 17.78 13.32
C ALA A 196 9.47 18.78 13.46
N PHE A 197 8.37 18.61 12.72
CA PHE A 197 7.19 19.46 12.84
C PHE A 197 6.41 19.16 14.13
N ASP A 198 5.58 20.13 14.53
CA ASP A 198 4.67 19.95 15.66
C ASP A 198 3.74 18.75 15.41
N PRO A 199 3.71 17.76 16.32
CA PRO A 199 2.97 16.51 16.08
C PRO A 199 1.45 16.72 16.05
N LYS A 200 0.92 17.75 16.74
CA LYS A 200 -0.52 18.05 16.73
C LYS A 200 -0.92 18.65 15.38
N ALA A 201 -0.11 19.61 14.88
CA ALA A 201 -0.33 20.21 13.57
C ALA A 201 -0.22 19.17 12.44
N MET A 202 0.80 18.29 12.49
CA MET A 202 0.97 17.20 11.53
C MET A 202 -0.20 16.21 11.56
N GLY A 203 -0.61 15.78 12.75
CA GLY A 203 -1.74 14.87 12.92
C GLY A 203 -3.06 15.47 12.42
N LEU A 204 -3.30 16.76 12.70
CA LEU A 204 -4.50 17.46 12.22
C LEU A 204 -4.52 17.60 10.70
N LEU A 205 -3.38 18.02 10.10
CA LEU A 205 -3.24 18.14 8.65
C LEU A 205 -3.51 16.80 7.95
N ARG A 206 -2.89 15.73 8.45
CA ARG A 206 -3.05 14.39 7.88
C ARG A 206 -4.48 13.88 8.03
N LYS A 207 -5.08 14.00 9.21
CA LYS A 207 -6.46 13.58 9.46
C LYS A 207 -7.43 14.34 8.56
N PHE A 208 -7.36 15.67 8.56
CA PHE A 208 -8.25 16.51 7.75
C PHE A 208 -8.12 16.21 6.25
N GLY A 209 -6.87 16.13 5.73
CA GLY A 209 -6.63 15.83 4.31
C GLY A 209 -7.20 14.48 3.89
N ARG A 210 -7.07 13.46 4.77
CA ARG A 210 -7.63 12.13 4.50
C ARG A 210 -9.16 12.10 4.57
N GLU A 211 -9.77 12.78 5.54
CA GLU A 211 -11.22 12.89 5.65
C GLU A 211 -11.80 13.63 4.45
N ALA A 212 -11.22 14.76 4.06
CA ALA A 212 -11.63 15.53 2.90
C ALA A 212 -11.56 14.71 1.58
N ALA A 213 -10.56 13.82 1.48
CA ALA A 213 -10.41 12.92 0.34
C ALA A 213 -11.33 11.68 0.40
N GLN A 214 -12.01 11.42 1.53
CA GLN A 214 -12.74 10.16 1.78
C GLN A 214 -14.25 10.23 1.57
N VAL A 215 -14.83 11.36 1.21
CA VAL A 215 -16.29 11.55 1.20
C VAL A 215 -17.09 10.44 0.46
N HIS A 216 -16.42 9.55 -0.30
CA HIS A 216 -17.05 8.41 -0.95
C HIS A 216 -16.33 7.06 -0.82
N SER A 217 -15.18 6.94 -0.12
CA SER A 217 -14.31 5.76 -0.29
C SER A 217 -14.62 4.57 0.63
N LYS A 218 -15.21 4.75 1.81
CA LYS A 218 -15.42 3.62 2.75
C LYS A 218 -16.45 2.63 2.23
N SER A 219 -17.63 3.11 1.86
CA SER A 219 -18.67 2.25 1.29
C SER A 219 -18.26 1.58 0.00
N MET A 220 -17.41 2.25 -0.81
CA MET A 220 -16.87 1.69 -2.06
C MET A 220 -15.89 0.56 -1.80
N SER A 221 -15.06 0.61 -0.76
CA SER A 221 -14.15 -0.48 -0.42
C SER A 221 -14.88 -1.75 0.04
N GLU A 222 -15.91 -1.60 0.86
CA GLU A 222 -16.75 -2.72 1.30
C GLU A 222 -17.51 -3.34 0.12
N HIS A 223 -18.01 -2.53 -0.79
CA HIS A 223 -18.66 -2.99 -2.01
C HIS A 223 -17.68 -3.74 -2.94
N ALA A 224 -16.44 -3.26 -3.08
CA ALA A 224 -15.39 -3.94 -3.83
C ALA A 224 -15.09 -5.35 -3.29
N VAL A 225 -14.97 -5.49 -1.96
CA VAL A 225 -14.78 -6.80 -1.32
C VAL A 225 -15.92 -7.73 -1.64
N ALA A 226 -17.17 -7.27 -1.53
CA ALA A 226 -18.34 -8.09 -1.84
C ALA A 226 -18.34 -8.60 -3.29
N LEU A 227 -18.11 -7.72 -4.26
CA LEU A 227 -18.05 -8.10 -5.68
C LEU A 227 -16.91 -9.08 -5.98
N MET A 228 -15.69 -8.78 -5.50
CA MET A 228 -14.53 -9.64 -5.74
C MET A 228 -14.67 -11.00 -5.06
N SER A 229 -15.30 -11.07 -3.89
CA SER A 229 -15.52 -12.33 -3.18
C SER A 229 -16.41 -13.28 -3.98
N VAL A 230 -17.49 -12.77 -4.58
CA VAL A 230 -18.37 -13.56 -5.45
C VAL A 230 -17.61 -14.06 -6.66
N MET A 231 -16.92 -13.18 -7.40
CA MET A 231 -16.17 -13.56 -8.60
C MET A 231 -15.10 -14.62 -8.32
N LEU A 232 -14.35 -14.46 -7.22
CA LEU A 232 -13.30 -15.42 -6.85
C LEU A 232 -13.87 -16.76 -6.43
N ALA A 233 -14.97 -16.77 -5.68
CA ALA A 233 -15.63 -18.02 -5.29
C ALA A 233 -16.16 -18.77 -6.50
N GLU A 234 -16.82 -18.10 -7.45
CA GLU A 234 -17.31 -18.69 -8.71
C GLU A 234 -16.16 -19.27 -9.54
N ARG A 235 -15.06 -18.52 -9.69
CA ARG A 235 -13.88 -19.01 -10.42
C ARG A 235 -13.27 -20.25 -9.78
N ASN A 236 -13.13 -20.26 -8.45
CA ASN A 236 -12.54 -21.38 -7.71
C ASN A 236 -13.45 -22.62 -7.71
N ALA A 237 -14.77 -22.46 -7.85
CA ALA A 237 -15.72 -23.55 -7.97
C ALA A 237 -15.75 -24.17 -9.39
N ALA A 238 -15.27 -23.44 -10.41
CA ALA A 238 -15.21 -23.89 -11.81
C ALA A 238 -13.92 -24.66 -12.16
N HIS A 239 -12.97 -24.73 -11.24
CA HIS A 239 -11.69 -25.45 -11.35
C HIS A 239 -11.56 -26.52 -10.27
#